data_d5ffa44f5cb660962b85eed31c4f60e4
#
_entry.id   d5ffa44f5cb660962b85eed31c4f60e4
#
_cell.length_a   1.000
_cell.length_b   1.000
_cell.length_c   1.000
_cell.angle_alpha   90.00
_cell.angle_beta   90.00
_cell.angle_gamma   90.00
#
_symmetry.space_group_name_H-M   'P 1'
#
loop_
_entity.id
_entity.type
_entity.pdbx_description
1 polymer ?
#
loop_
_entity_poly.entity_id
_entity_poly.type
_entity_poly.pdbx_seq_one_letter_code
_entity_poly.pdbx_strand_id
1 'polypeptide(L)'
;MFEQFENASGFIFDCDGCLLDSMDAWRYVEYALIDASHHEWTQPQLEEMRAATMTDAARIFHERYGVMASNEAVIAFMHETMWDYYTTKAQLKPGVLEFLNRLHERCIPCCVVSSTAGKYLKAGLAHAGISDLFAGIFSTQECEMSKQNPELYRMALATMEAEPASAWGFDDSLYAIRVMNGVGMRTVGTYDADDAGSFEQLGNTATFAIRSFEELLA
;
A
#
# COMPACT_ATOMS: atom_id res chain seq x y z
N MET A 1 -3.01 -23.74 -6.51
CA MET A 1 -3.59 -22.50 -7.12
C MET A 1 -2.55 -21.66 -7.90
N PHE A 2 -1.26 -21.86 -7.69
CA PHE A 2 -0.17 -21.13 -8.38
C PHE A 2 -0.12 -21.35 -9.91
N GLU A 3 -0.58 -22.50 -10.41
CA GLU A 3 -0.60 -22.87 -11.83
C GLU A 3 -1.28 -21.85 -12.76
N GLN A 4 -2.25 -21.09 -12.26
CA GLN A 4 -2.92 -20.04 -13.03
C GLN A 4 -2.00 -18.88 -13.44
N PHE A 5 -0.84 -18.75 -12.81
CA PHE A 5 0.15 -17.71 -13.05
C PHE A 5 1.31 -18.17 -13.95
N GLU A 6 1.38 -19.42 -14.36
CA GLU A 6 2.50 -19.98 -15.13
C GLU A 6 2.80 -19.25 -16.45
N ASN A 7 1.79 -18.64 -17.06
CA ASN A 7 1.93 -17.88 -18.30
C ASN A 7 1.82 -16.36 -18.06
N ALA A 8 2.03 -15.90 -16.83
CA ALA A 8 2.00 -14.49 -16.53
C ALA A 8 3.24 -13.78 -17.09
N SER A 9 3.04 -12.65 -17.76
CA SER A 9 4.12 -11.82 -18.29
C SER A 9 4.71 -10.87 -17.24
N GLY A 10 4.01 -10.62 -16.13
CA GLY A 10 4.46 -9.76 -15.04
C GLY A 10 3.40 -9.54 -13.98
N PHE A 11 3.83 -8.99 -12.86
CA PHE A 11 2.96 -8.70 -11.72
C PHE A 11 3.12 -7.26 -11.24
N ILE A 12 1.99 -6.62 -10.97
CA ILE A 12 1.94 -5.32 -10.28
C ILE A 12 1.30 -5.54 -8.92
N PHE A 13 1.97 -5.11 -7.87
CA PHE A 13 1.47 -5.18 -6.50
C PHE A 13 1.27 -3.79 -5.93
N ASP A 14 0.18 -3.58 -5.22
CA ASP A 14 0.16 -2.53 -4.19
C ASP A 14 1.08 -2.92 -3.03
N CYS A 15 1.40 -1.93 -2.18
CA CYS A 15 2.27 -2.16 -1.03
C CYS A 15 1.49 -2.32 0.26
N ASP A 16 0.83 -1.26 0.70
CA ASP A 16 0.18 -1.18 2.01
C ASP A 16 -1.18 -1.90 1.97
N GLY A 17 -1.44 -2.80 2.90
CA GLY A 17 -2.65 -3.65 2.86
C GLY A 17 -2.56 -4.82 1.85
N CYS A 18 -1.55 -4.83 0.97
CA CYS A 18 -1.30 -5.88 -0.02
C CYS A 18 -0.04 -6.69 0.30
N LEU A 19 1.14 -6.13 0.13
CA LEU A 19 2.43 -6.79 0.45
C LEU A 19 2.80 -6.63 1.91
N LEU A 20 2.63 -5.42 2.46
CA LEU A 20 2.92 -5.08 3.84
C LEU A 20 1.64 -5.00 4.67
N ASP A 21 1.70 -5.53 5.88
CA ASP A 21 0.72 -5.30 6.93
C ASP A 21 1.02 -3.97 7.59
N SER A 22 0.67 -2.89 6.90
CA SER A 22 1.07 -1.52 7.23
C SER A 22 -0.09 -0.52 7.27
N MET A 23 -1.34 -1.00 7.18
CA MET A 23 -2.52 -0.13 7.34
C MET A 23 -2.55 0.55 8.71
N ASP A 24 -1.92 -0.06 9.72
CA ASP A 24 -1.72 0.51 11.05
C ASP A 24 -0.68 1.65 11.11
N ALA A 25 0.08 1.94 10.05
CA ALA A 25 1.10 3.00 10.07
C ALA A 25 0.52 4.37 10.45
N TRP A 26 -0.62 4.73 9.90
CA TRP A 26 -1.32 5.97 10.24
C TRP A 26 -1.90 5.95 11.65
N ARG A 27 -2.39 4.82 12.14
CA ARG A 27 -2.80 4.66 13.55
C ARG A 27 -1.61 4.81 14.49
N TYR A 28 -0.44 4.30 14.11
CA TYR A 28 0.77 4.46 14.88
C TYR A 28 1.14 5.94 15.04
N VAL A 29 1.06 6.74 13.96
CA VAL A 29 1.22 8.20 14.00
C VAL A 29 0.13 8.86 14.86
N GLU A 30 -1.13 8.48 14.67
CA GLU A 30 -2.26 8.98 15.44
C GLU A 30 -2.05 8.78 16.95
N TYR A 31 -1.71 7.56 17.38
CA TYR A 31 -1.46 7.27 18.80
C TYR A 31 -0.28 8.05 19.36
N ALA A 32 0.80 8.21 18.61
CA ALA A 32 1.94 9.00 19.03
C ALA A 32 1.59 10.49 19.22
N LEU A 33 0.74 11.05 18.37
CA LEU A 33 0.26 12.43 18.51
C LEU A 33 -0.76 12.59 19.63
N ILE A 34 -1.65 11.62 19.83
CA ILE A 34 -2.59 11.58 20.96
C ILE A 34 -1.82 11.56 22.28
N ASP A 35 -0.81 10.71 22.40
CA ASP A 35 0.05 10.63 23.58
C ASP A 35 0.77 11.94 23.83
N ALA A 36 1.36 12.54 22.80
CA ALA A 36 2.02 13.84 22.86
C ALA A 36 1.07 14.99 23.22
N SER A 37 -0.22 14.88 22.95
CA SER A 37 -1.22 15.91 23.28
C SER A 37 -1.59 15.93 24.77
N HIS A 38 -1.36 14.83 25.48
CA HIS A 38 -1.82 14.64 26.86
C HIS A 38 -3.32 14.96 27.08
N HIS A 39 -4.14 14.75 26.02
CA HIS A 39 -5.56 15.05 25.98
C HIS A 39 -6.39 13.76 25.81
N GLU A 40 -7.53 13.69 26.48
CA GLU A 40 -8.49 12.61 26.26
C GLU A 40 -9.34 12.89 25.00
N TRP A 41 -9.17 12.04 24.01
CA TRP A 41 -9.85 12.19 22.72
C TRP A 41 -11.18 11.47 22.69
N THR A 42 -12.22 12.18 22.24
CA THR A 42 -13.53 11.58 21.96
C THR A 42 -13.60 11.02 20.56
N GLN A 43 -14.50 10.04 20.33
CA GLN A 43 -14.70 9.43 19.02
C GLN A 43 -14.93 10.45 17.88
N PRO A 44 -15.79 11.50 18.04
CA PRO A 44 -15.95 12.51 16.99
C PRO A 44 -14.67 13.30 16.67
N GLN A 45 -13.81 13.56 17.67
CA GLN A 45 -12.52 14.24 17.44
C GLN A 45 -11.54 13.36 16.64
N LEU A 46 -11.52 12.06 16.94
CA LEU A 46 -10.70 11.09 16.19
C LEU A 46 -11.19 10.98 14.74
N GLU A 47 -12.50 10.96 14.51
CA GLU A 47 -13.08 10.93 13.17
C GLU A 47 -12.77 12.21 12.37
N GLU A 48 -12.86 13.40 12.99
CA GLU A 48 -12.44 14.66 12.38
C GLU A 48 -10.99 14.60 11.95
N MET A 49 -10.12 14.10 12.82
CA MET A 49 -8.69 14.02 12.59
C MET A 49 -8.31 13.03 11.49
N ARG A 50 -8.96 11.86 11.45
CA ARG A 50 -8.75 10.84 10.42
C ARG A 50 -9.20 11.27 9.03
N ALA A 51 -10.19 12.17 8.96
CA ALA A 51 -10.66 12.75 7.71
C ALA A 51 -9.80 13.92 7.21
N ALA A 52 -8.89 14.44 8.05
CA ALA A 52 -8.07 15.61 7.74
C ALA A 52 -6.87 15.25 6.85
N THR A 53 -6.40 16.23 6.07
CA THR A 53 -5.08 16.14 5.44
C THR A 53 -3.98 16.18 6.51
N MET A 54 -2.77 15.73 6.19
CA MET A 54 -1.63 15.82 7.12
C MET A 54 -1.41 17.26 7.64
N THR A 55 -1.55 18.25 6.76
CA THR A 55 -1.43 19.68 7.13
C THR A 55 -2.54 20.13 8.06
N ASP A 56 -3.79 19.73 7.79
CA ASP A 56 -4.93 20.08 8.65
C ASP A 56 -4.84 19.36 10.00
N ALA A 57 -4.45 18.09 10.01
CA ALA A 57 -4.22 17.34 11.24
C ALA A 57 -3.13 18.01 12.09
N ALA A 58 -2.01 18.40 11.49
CA ALA A 58 -0.95 19.13 12.20
C ALA A 58 -1.46 20.44 12.82
N ARG A 59 -2.27 21.19 12.09
CA ARG A 59 -2.90 22.41 12.61
C ARG A 59 -3.84 22.12 13.77
N ILE A 60 -4.68 21.09 13.69
CA ILE A 60 -5.55 20.66 14.78
C ILE A 60 -4.73 20.34 16.05
N PHE A 61 -3.71 19.51 15.92
CA PHE A 61 -2.87 19.13 17.05
C PHE A 61 -2.14 20.31 17.66
N HIS A 62 -1.55 21.19 16.86
CA HIS A 62 -0.83 22.35 17.37
C HIS A 62 -1.76 23.43 17.93
N GLU A 63 -2.73 23.94 17.12
CA GLU A 63 -3.51 25.12 17.49
C GLU A 63 -4.59 24.84 18.53
N ARG A 64 -5.20 23.64 18.52
CA ARG A 64 -6.25 23.29 19.49
C ARG A 64 -5.71 22.61 20.75
N TYR A 65 -4.65 21.81 20.62
CA TYR A 65 -4.18 20.97 21.71
C TYR A 65 -2.74 21.32 22.17
N GLY A 66 -2.11 22.31 21.56
CA GLY A 66 -0.80 22.80 21.98
C GLY A 66 0.35 21.79 21.77
N VAL A 67 0.15 20.82 20.87
CA VAL A 67 1.18 19.81 20.59
C VAL A 67 2.34 20.45 19.84
N MET A 68 3.55 20.32 20.38
CA MET A 68 4.79 20.82 19.81
C MET A 68 4.85 22.36 19.66
N ALA A 69 5.93 22.85 19.06
CA ALA A 69 6.21 24.30 18.97
C ALA A 69 5.54 24.99 17.77
N SER A 70 5.18 24.22 16.72
CA SER A 70 4.56 24.74 15.50
C SER A 70 3.91 23.64 14.67
N ASN A 71 3.12 24.02 13.66
CA ASN A 71 2.54 23.08 12.69
C ASN A 71 3.62 22.28 11.95
N GLU A 72 4.74 22.94 11.59
CA GLU A 72 5.87 22.29 10.91
C GLU A 72 6.54 21.26 11.83
N ALA A 73 6.61 21.53 13.13
CA ALA A 73 7.16 20.57 14.09
C ALA A 73 6.25 19.32 14.22
N VAL A 74 4.93 19.49 14.20
CA VAL A 74 3.99 18.36 14.17
C VAL A 74 4.13 17.55 12.87
N ILE A 75 4.23 18.21 11.71
CA ILE A 75 4.44 17.55 10.43
C ILE A 75 5.77 16.77 10.42
N ALA A 76 6.84 17.36 10.93
CA ALA A 76 8.13 16.69 11.04
C ALA A 76 8.04 15.43 11.91
N PHE A 77 7.38 15.53 13.06
CA PHE A 77 7.13 14.39 13.95
C PHE A 77 6.30 13.29 13.27
N MET A 78 5.25 13.64 12.53
CA MET A 78 4.47 12.67 11.73
C MET A 78 5.38 11.94 10.75
N HIS A 79 6.25 12.67 10.05
CA HIS A 79 7.19 12.08 9.09
C HIS A 79 8.23 11.18 9.76
N GLU A 80 8.77 11.57 10.91
CA GLU A 80 9.72 10.76 11.69
C GLU A 80 9.05 9.48 12.20
N THR A 81 7.83 9.58 12.70
CA THR A 81 7.05 8.44 13.20
C THR A 81 6.70 7.46 12.08
N MET A 82 6.29 7.96 10.91
CA MET A 82 6.08 7.14 9.71
C MET A 82 7.38 6.46 9.27
N TRP A 83 8.50 7.19 9.27
CA TRP A 83 9.80 6.65 8.94
C TRP A 83 10.19 5.51 9.89
N ASP A 84 10.03 5.72 11.21
CA ASP A 84 10.27 4.68 12.22
C ASP A 84 9.43 3.44 11.94
N TYR A 85 8.13 3.62 11.65
CA TYR A 85 7.24 2.50 11.35
C TYR A 85 7.75 1.68 10.18
N TYR A 86 7.98 2.30 9.02
CA TYR A 86 8.41 1.58 7.81
C TYR A 86 9.81 0.99 7.91
N THR A 87 10.70 1.57 8.71
CA THR A 87 12.08 1.06 8.87
C THR A 87 12.24 0.00 9.96
N THR A 88 11.26 -0.13 10.88
CA THR A 88 11.45 -0.98 12.06
C THR A 88 10.28 -1.92 12.37
N LYS A 89 9.07 -1.65 11.86
CA LYS A 89 7.84 -2.33 12.28
C LYS A 89 7.04 -2.97 11.14
N ALA A 90 7.06 -2.39 9.95
CA ALA A 90 6.31 -2.91 8.82
C ALA A 90 6.69 -4.36 8.50
N GLN A 91 5.70 -5.25 8.50
CA GLN A 91 5.89 -6.68 8.26
C GLN A 91 5.21 -7.10 6.96
N LEU A 92 5.68 -8.21 6.38
CA LEU A 92 5.01 -8.82 5.25
C LEU A 92 3.70 -9.46 5.67
N LYS A 93 2.69 -9.36 4.82
CA LYS A 93 1.47 -10.17 4.98
C LYS A 93 1.79 -11.66 4.77
N PRO A 94 1.02 -12.57 5.40
CA PRO A 94 1.28 -14.00 5.32
C PRO A 94 1.36 -14.53 3.89
N GLY A 95 2.39 -15.31 3.58
CA GLY A 95 2.61 -15.95 2.29
C GLY A 95 3.28 -15.06 1.22
N VAL A 96 3.42 -13.75 1.44
CA VAL A 96 3.99 -12.81 0.44
C VAL A 96 5.41 -13.20 0.04
N LEU A 97 6.31 -13.42 1.00
CA LEU A 97 7.70 -13.73 0.69
C LEU A 97 7.84 -15.00 -0.16
N GLU A 98 7.10 -16.04 0.19
CA GLU A 98 7.13 -17.30 -0.57
C GLU A 98 6.56 -17.12 -1.97
N PHE A 99 5.46 -16.36 -2.10
CA PHE A 99 4.85 -16.07 -3.40
C PHE A 99 5.81 -15.30 -4.30
N LEU A 100 6.43 -14.22 -3.81
CA LEU A 100 7.41 -13.43 -4.57
C LEU A 100 8.65 -14.25 -4.95
N ASN A 101 9.15 -15.10 -4.06
CA ASN A 101 10.27 -15.99 -4.37
C ASN A 101 9.92 -16.98 -5.49
N ARG A 102 8.71 -17.55 -5.48
CA ARG A 102 8.26 -18.43 -6.57
C ARG A 102 8.17 -17.69 -7.92
N LEU A 103 7.80 -16.41 -7.94
CA LEU A 103 7.81 -15.59 -9.16
C LEU A 103 9.24 -15.33 -9.63
N HIS A 104 10.13 -14.95 -8.70
CA HIS A 104 11.54 -14.68 -8.97
C HIS A 104 12.26 -15.91 -9.53
N GLU A 105 12.06 -17.09 -8.95
CA GLU A 105 12.61 -18.36 -9.43
C GLU A 105 12.19 -18.69 -10.87
N ARG A 106 11.03 -18.18 -11.30
CA ARG A 106 10.50 -18.33 -12.67
C ARG A 106 10.86 -17.18 -13.59
N CYS A 107 11.69 -16.24 -13.10
CA CYS A 107 12.06 -15.03 -13.84
C CYS A 107 10.85 -14.20 -14.30
N ILE A 108 9.75 -14.21 -13.55
CA ILE A 108 8.56 -13.40 -13.83
C ILE A 108 8.76 -12.03 -13.17
N PRO A 109 8.82 -10.93 -13.94
CA PRO A 109 9.10 -9.60 -13.40
C PRO A 109 7.94 -9.07 -12.58
N CYS A 110 8.29 -8.32 -11.53
CA CYS A 110 7.33 -7.70 -10.62
C CYS A 110 7.60 -6.20 -10.47
N CYS A 111 6.54 -5.40 -10.32
CA CYS A 111 6.61 -4.00 -9.96
C CYS A 111 5.71 -3.69 -8.78
N VAL A 112 6.03 -2.62 -8.05
CA VAL A 112 5.15 -2.06 -7.02
C VAL A 112 4.55 -0.75 -7.52
N VAL A 113 3.26 -0.55 -7.30
CA VAL A 113 2.52 0.70 -7.57
C VAL A 113 1.74 1.08 -6.32
N SER A 114 2.15 2.13 -5.61
CA SER A 114 1.56 2.52 -4.32
C SER A 114 1.24 4.00 -4.23
N SER A 115 0.23 4.34 -3.41
CA SER A 115 -0.09 5.72 -3.03
C SER A 115 0.86 6.27 -1.96
N THR A 116 1.63 5.43 -1.31
CA THR A 116 2.59 5.81 -0.28
C THR A 116 3.79 6.56 -0.87
N ALA A 117 4.27 7.58 -0.15
CA ALA A 117 5.43 8.35 -0.57
C ALA A 117 6.66 7.46 -0.76
N GLY A 118 7.38 7.66 -1.88
CA GLY A 118 8.46 6.78 -2.33
C GLY A 118 9.54 6.49 -1.28
N LYS A 119 9.85 7.46 -0.41
CA LYS A 119 10.82 7.26 0.69
C LYS A 119 10.38 6.18 1.69
N TYR A 120 9.10 6.16 2.09
CA TYR A 120 8.57 5.16 3.02
C TYR A 120 8.42 3.80 2.35
N LEU A 121 7.90 3.81 1.13
CA LEU A 121 7.73 2.63 0.29
C LEU A 121 9.06 1.86 0.15
N LYS A 122 10.12 2.56 -0.28
CA LYS A 122 11.45 1.97 -0.44
C LYS A 122 12.03 1.48 0.90
N ALA A 123 11.82 2.25 1.98
CA ALA A 123 12.28 1.86 3.32
C ALA A 123 11.57 0.60 3.83
N GLY A 124 10.24 0.52 3.69
CA GLY A 124 9.45 -0.64 4.12
C GLY A 124 9.80 -1.92 3.34
N LEU A 125 9.92 -1.82 2.02
CA LEU A 125 10.34 -2.95 1.18
C LEU A 125 11.77 -3.43 1.50
N ALA A 126 12.67 -2.47 1.81
CA ALA A 126 14.05 -2.81 2.22
C ALA A 126 14.07 -3.46 3.61
N HIS A 127 13.32 -2.92 4.57
CA HIS A 127 13.18 -3.51 5.89
C HIS A 127 12.61 -4.95 5.83
N ALA A 128 11.60 -5.15 4.98
CA ALA A 128 11.00 -6.46 4.75
C ALA A 128 11.89 -7.42 3.93
N GLY A 129 13.02 -6.96 3.39
CA GLY A 129 13.98 -7.76 2.64
C GLY A 129 13.51 -8.19 1.25
N ILE A 130 12.59 -7.45 0.63
CA ILE A 130 12.00 -7.80 -0.68
C ILE A 130 12.26 -6.77 -1.78
N SER A 131 13.03 -5.71 -1.52
CA SER A 131 13.29 -4.65 -2.51
C SER A 131 13.86 -5.17 -3.83
N ASP A 132 14.79 -6.12 -3.76
CA ASP A 132 15.52 -6.64 -4.93
C ASP A 132 14.66 -7.58 -5.81
N LEU A 133 13.44 -7.90 -5.36
CA LEU A 133 12.50 -8.74 -6.12
C LEU A 133 11.68 -7.93 -7.15
N PHE A 134 11.82 -6.60 -7.16
CA PHE A 134 11.03 -5.73 -8.03
C PHE A 134 11.88 -5.05 -9.09
N ALA A 135 11.42 -5.12 -10.34
CA ALA A 135 12.00 -4.42 -11.49
C ALA A 135 11.77 -2.90 -11.43
N GLY A 136 10.71 -2.46 -10.74
CA GLY A 136 10.37 -1.06 -10.56
C GLY A 136 9.45 -0.81 -9.38
N ILE A 137 9.59 0.37 -8.76
CA ILE A 137 8.78 0.83 -7.64
C ILE A 137 8.22 2.21 -8.02
N PHE A 138 6.90 2.31 -8.14
CA PHE A 138 6.18 3.49 -8.59
C PHE A 138 5.34 4.06 -7.44
N SER A 139 5.75 5.22 -6.92
CA SER A 139 4.96 5.99 -5.97
C SER A 139 4.13 7.04 -6.73
N THR A 140 2.85 7.18 -6.39
CA THR A 140 1.98 8.22 -6.98
C THR A 140 2.57 9.62 -6.81
N GLN A 141 3.26 9.87 -5.70
CA GLN A 141 3.92 11.13 -5.43
C GLN A 141 5.11 11.38 -6.38
N GLU A 142 5.98 10.39 -6.58
CA GLU A 142 7.16 10.52 -7.45
C GLU A 142 6.77 10.56 -8.94
N CYS A 143 5.68 9.88 -9.31
CA CYS A 143 5.15 9.88 -10.68
C CYS A 143 4.21 11.06 -10.97
N GLU A 144 3.86 11.87 -9.97
CA GLU A 144 2.87 12.95 -10.07
C GLU A 144 1.51 12.47 -10.66
N MET A 145 1.13 11.23 -10.37
CA MET A 145 -0.09 10.58 -10.88
C MET A 145 -0.80 9.86 -9.75
N SER A 146 -2.13 9.84 -9.76
CA SER A 146 -2.91 9.02 -8.84
C SER A 146 -3.04 7.58 -9.36
N LYS A 147 -3.33 6.62 -8.47
CA LYS A 147 -3.69 5.24 -8.85
C LYS A 147 -4.96 5.16 -9.73
N GLN A 148 -5.73 6.24 -9.86
CA GLN A 148 -6.87 6.29 -10.78
C GLN A 148 -6.43 6.58 -12.23
N ASN A 149 -5.18 6.98 -12.46
CA ASN A 149 -4.63 7.19 -13.78
C ASN A 149 -4.08 5.86 -14.35
N PRO A 150 -4.67 5.31 -15.45
CA PRO A 150 -4.22 4.06 -16.04
C PRO A 150 -2.79 4.12 -16.57
N GLU A 151 -2.25 5.31 -16.83
CA GLU A 151 -0.88 5.47 -17.32
C GLU A 151 0.16 4.98 -16.29
N LEU A 152 -0.12 5.13 -14.99
CA LEU A 152 0.76 4.63 -13.94
C LEU A 152 1.00 3.11 -14.04
N TYR A 153 -0.05 2.35 -14.35
CA TYR A 153 0.04 0.90 -14.55
C TYR A 153 0.70 0.54 -15.88
N ARG A 154 0.47 1.34 -16.95
CA ARG A 154 1.17 1.15 -18.23
C ARG A 154 2.67 1.36 -18.11
N MET A 155 3.11 2.34 -17.31
CA MET A 155 4.53 2.55 -17.01
C MET A 155 5.15 1.31 -16.32
N ALA A 156 4.46 0.74 -15.33
CA ALA A 156 4.91 -0.46 -14.66
C ALA A 156 4.95 -1.68 -15.61
N LEU A 157 3.92 -1.86 -16.46
CA LEU A 157 3.91 -2.89 -17.49
C LEU A 157 5.06 -2.72 -18.50
N ALA A 158 5.32 -1.49 -18.95
CA ALA A 158 6.44 -1.19 -19.86
C ALA A 158 7.79 -1.50 -19.23
N THR A 159 7.99 -1.22 -17.93
CA THR A 159 9.21 -1.54 -17.19
C THR A 159 9.46 -3.06 -17.13
N MET A 160 8.40 -3.85 -17.08
CA MET A 160 8.45 -5.31 -17.08
C MET A 160 8.45 -5.94 -18.47
N GLU A 161 8.28 -5.14 -19.54
CA GLU A 161 8.02 -5.63 -20.91
C GLU A 161 6.80 -6.59 -20.94
N ALA A 162 5.80 -6.33 -20.10
CA ALA A 162 4.68 -7.22 -19.88
C ALA A 162 3.45 -6.81 -20.68
N GLU A 163 2.78 -7.82 -21.29
CA GLU A 163 1.53 -7.63 -22.01
C GLU A 163 0.35 -7.58 -21.01
N PRO A 164 -0.52 -6.55 -21.05
CA PRO A 164 -1.62 -6.41 -20.11
C PRO A 164 -2.48 -7.66 -19.95
N ALA A 165 -2.85 -8.32 -21.06
CA ALA A 165 -3.76 -9.47 -21.05
C ALA A 165 -3.20 -10.71 -20.32
N SER A 166 -1.88 -10.78 -20.13
CA SER A 166 -1.20 -11.85 -19.38
C SER A 166 -0.56 -11.36 -18.08
N ALA A 167 -0.68 -10.07 -17.78
CA ALA A 167 -0.21 -9.50 -16.51
C ALA A 167 -1.27 -9.58 -15.41
N TRP A 168 -0.80 -9.62 -14.16
CA TRP A 168 -1.64 -9.67 -12.97
C TRP A 168 -1.40 -8.45 -12.09
N GLY A 169 -2.48 -7.91 -11.53
CA GLY A 169 -2.44 -6.82 -10.56
C GLY A 169 -3.05 -7.23 -9.22
N PHE A 170 -2.39 -6.89 -8.13
CA PHE A 170 -2.83 -7.17 -6.76
C PHE A 170 -3.02 -5.86 -6.02
N ASP A 171 -4.20 -5.67 -5.44
CA ASP A 171 -4.53 -4.44 -4.70
C ASP A 171 -5.69 -4.73 -3.72
N ASP A 172 -5.75 -4.01 -2.61
CA ASP A 172 -6.84 -4.06 -1.65
C ASP A 172 -7.98 -3.08 -2.00
N SER A 173 -7.68 -2.06 -2.82
CA SER A 173 -8.62 -1.00 -3.16
C SER A 173 -9.44 -1.28 -4.42
N LEU A 174 -10.75 -1.24 -4.29
CA LEU A 174 -11.69 -1.45 -5.41
C LEU A 174 -11.46 -0.53 -6.61
N TYR A 175 -11.04 0.72 -6.37
CA TYR A 175 -10.80 1.66 -7.47
C TYR A 175 -9.57 1.28 -8.28
N ALA A 176 -8.49 0.82 -7.63
CA ALA A 176 -7.26 0.39 -8.29
C ALA A 176 -7.50 -0.89 -9.12
N ILE A 177 -8.22 -1.86 -8.55
CA ILE A 177 -8.67 -3.07 -9.28
C ILE A 177 -9.42 -2.69 -10.55
N ARG A 178 -10.38 -1.73 -10.47
CA ARG A 178 -11.14 -1.29 -11.66
C ARG A 178 -10.25 -0.66 -12.73
N VAL A 179 -9.25 0.13 -12.32
CA VAL A 179 -8.32 0.77 -13.27
C VAL A 179 -7.44 -0.29 -13.95
N MET A 180 -6.89 -1.24 -13.21
CA MET A 180 -6.10 -2.34 -13.76
C MET A 180 -6.92 -3.22 -14.72
N ASN A 181 -8.18 -3.55 -14.37
CA ASN A 181 -9.12 -4.23 -15.28
C ASN A 181 -9.34 -3.41 -16.57
N GLY A 182 -9.48 -2.08 -16.45
CA GLY A 182 -9.63 -1.16 -17.58
C GLY A 182 -8.38 -1.10 -18.49
N VAL A 183 -7.19 -1.35 -17.94
CA VAL A 183 -5.94 -1.51 -18.71
C VAL A 183 -5.87 -2.85 -19.44
N GLY A 184 -6.71 -3.81 -19.06
CA GLY A 184 -6.78 -5.16 -19.64
C GLY A 184 -6.02 -6.23 -18.86
N MET A 185 -5.60 -5.92 -17.63
CA MET A 185 -4.93 -6.88 -16.74
C MET A 185 -5.94 -7.82 -16.08
N ARG A 186 -5.46 -8.97 -15.63
CA ARG A 186 -6.16 -9.79 -14.63
C ARG A 186 -5.85 -9.27 -13.24
N THR A 187 -6.79 -9.37 -12.31
CA THR A 187 -6.61 -8.79 -10.99
C THR A 187 -6.95 -9.76 -9.86
N VAL A 188 -6.28 -9.59 -8.75
CA VAL A 188 -6.54 -10.26 -7.48
C VAL A 188 -6.82 -9.21 -6.42
N GLY A 189 -8.00 -9.26 -5.81
CA GLY A 189 -8.32 -8.45 -4.66
C GLY A 189 -7.67 -9.02 -3.40
N THR A 190 -6.78 -8.28 -2.77
CA THR A 190 -6.17 -8.67 -1.48
C THR A 190 -6.98 -8.07 -0.36
N TYR A 191 -7.66 -8.92 0.42
CA TYR A 191 -8.51 -8.41 1.51
C TYR A 191 -7.66 -7.89 2.68
N ASP A 192 -7.94 -6.64 3.06
CA ASP A 192 -7.50 -6.07 4.32
C ASP A 192 -8.73 -5.65 5.14
N ALA A 193 -8.72 -5.95 6.45
CA ALA A 193 -9.86 -5.64 7.33
C ALA A 193 -9.99 -4.14 7.61
N ASP A 194 -8.92 -3.39 7.40
CA ASP A 194 -8.85 -1.96 7.66
C ASP A 194 -9.19 -1.10 6.44
N ASP A 195 -9.34 -1.71 5.25
CA ASP A 195 -9.76 -1.00 4.05
C ASP A 195 -11.29 -0.96 3.91
N ALA A 196 -11.76 0.01 3.12
CA ALA A 196 -13.18 0.33 2.92
C ALA A 196 -13.96 -0.70 2.08
N GLY A 197 -13.31 -1.74 1.55
CA GLY A 197 -13.94 -2.77 0.71
C GLY A 197 -14.30 -4.04 1.47
N SER A 198 -15.46 -4.64 1.21
CA SER A 198 -15.73 -5.99 1.70
C SER A 198 -15.04 -7.03 0.81
N PHE A 199 -14.72 -8.20 1.38
CA PHE A 199 -14.18 -9.33 0.62
C PHE A 199 -15.07 -9.72 -0.58
N GLU A 200 -16.39 -9.63 -0.42
CA GLU A 200 -17.36 -9.89 -1.48
C GLU A 200 -17.25 -8.87 -2.62
N GLN A 201 -17.10 -7.59 -2.29
CA GLN A 201 -16.95 -6.53 -3.29
C GLN A 201 -15.65 -6.69 -4.09
N LEU A 202 -14.55 -7.05 -3.40
CA LEU A 202 -13.28 -7.38 -4.07
C LEU A 202 -13.45 -8.57 -5.02
N GLY A 203 -14.05 -9.67 -4.56
CA GLY A 203 -14.29 -10.86 -5.38
C GLY A 203 -15.19 -10.62 -6.58
N ASN A 204 -16.15 -9.70 -6.47
CA ASN A 204 -17.04 -9.32 -7.57
C ASN A 204 -16.39 -8.35 -8.58
N THR A 205 -15.31 -7.67 -8.19
CA THR A 205 -14.63 -6.65 -9.01
C THR A 205 -13.36 -7.20 -9.65
N ALA A 206 -12.57 -7.97 -8.91
CA ALA A 206 -11.36 -8.62 -9.39
C ALA A 206 -11.66 -9.93 -10.14
N THR A 207 -10.67 -10.55 -10.74
CA THR A 207 -10.78 -11.91 -11.30
C THR A 207 -11.11 -12.90 -10.17
N PHE A 208 -10.51 -12.72 -9.00
CA PHE A 208 -10.87 -13.35 -7.72
C PHE A 208 -10.27 -12.54 -6.56
N ALA A 209 -10.62 -12.88 -5.32
CA ALA A 209 -10.06 -12.27 -4.12
C ALA A 209 -9.46 -13.31 -3.18
N ILE A 210 -8.47 -12.88 -2.39
CA ILE A 210 -7.79 -13.69 -1.37
C ILE A 210 -7.78 -12.94 -0.03
N ARG A 211 -7.71 -13.70 1.07
CA ARG A 211 -7.44 -13.15 2.41
C ARG A 211 -5.97 -13.24 2.78
N SER A 212 -5.24 -14.15 2.14
CA SER A 212 -3.82 -14.40 2.39
C SER A 212 -3.16 -14.91 1.12
N PHE A 213 -1.91 -14.54 0.88
CA PHE A 213 -1.12 -15.11 -0.22
C PHE A 213 -0.88 -16.61 -0.03
N GLU A 214 -1.02 -17.15 1.18
CA GLU A 214 -0.96 -18.59 1.43
C GLU A 214 -1.99 -19.38 0.62
N GLU A 215 -3.16 -18.79 0.33
CA GLU A 215 -4.19 -19.41 -0.53
C GLU A 215 -3.69 -19.68 -1.97
N LEU A 216 -2.69 -18.92 -2.42
CA LEU A 216 -2.09 -19.05 -3.75
C LEU A 216 -0.95 -20.09 -3.80
N LEU A 217 -0.43 -20.48 -2.66
CA LEU A 217 0.74 -21.36 -2.54
C LEU A 217 0.38 -22.86 -2.56
N ALA A 218 -0.90 -23.15 -2.31
CA ALA A 218 -1.44 -24.50 -2.27
C ALA A 218 -1.58 -25.14 -3.67
#